data_5c99a802d8dde56947201f08938f45f8
#
_entry.id   5c99a802d8dde56947201f08938f45f8
#
_cell.length_a   1.000
_cell.length_b   1.000
_cell.length_c   1.000
_cell.angle_alpha   90.00
_cell.angle_beta   90.00
_cell.angle_gamma   90.00
#
_symmetry.space_group_name_H-M   'P 1'
#
loop_
_entity.id
_entity.type
_entity.pdbx_description
1 polymer ?
#
loop_
_entity_poly.entity_id
_entity_poly.type
_entity_poly.pdbx_seq_one_letter_code
_entity_poly.pdbx_strand_id
1 'polypeptide(L)'
;MIAELRRGLDHATIFSIAISPSSRRLAVTSDKSTIHIFDLPSLSPSSFLTTTVSSDNGSSIGPTGAYGENKKWGFLSKIPLLPKYFSSEWSFTHATFEGGGRGCLGWTDEDTVVLISVGEEEQAKWEKFVLVDGEVQGTLELHREGWRRYLDSE
;
A
#
# COMPACT_ATOMS: atom_id res chain seq x y z
N MET A 1 15.59 -9.17 6.69
CA MET A 1 14.46 -8.80 5.84
C MET A 1 13.45 -8.09 6.75
N ILE A 2 13.03 -6.87 6.42
CA ILE A 2 12.18 -6.04 7.29
C ILE A 2 10.71 -6.36 7.01
N ALA A 3 10.30 -6.34 5.76
CA ALA A 3 8.95 -6.68 5.32
C ALA A 3 8.98 -7.23 3.89
N GLU A 4 8.00 -8.04 3.53
CA GLU A 4 7.71 -8.46 2.18
C GLU A 4 6.30 -7.99 1.82
N LEU A 5 6.21 -7.08 0.85
CA LEU A 5 4.95 -6.50 0.41
C LEU A 5 4.46 -7.22 -0.85
N ARG A 6 3.17 -7.56 -0.89
CA ARG A 6 2.55 -8.23 -2.03
C ARG A 6 1.37 -7.44 -2.56
N ARG A 7 1.41 -7.12 -3.85
CA ARG A 7 0.31 -6.45 -4.52
C ARG A 7 -0.77 -7.42 -5.03
N GLY A 8 -0.40 -8.68 -5.31
CA GLY A 8 -1.28 -9.69 -5.89
C GLY A 8 -0.55 -11.01 -6.07
N LEU A 9 -1.24 -12.01 -6.66
CA LEU A 9 -0.70 -13.35 -6.94
C LEU A 9 0.08 -13.40 -8.25
N ASP A 10 -0.26 -12.54 -9.20
CA ASP A 10 0.31 -12.53 -10.53
C ASP A 10 1.66 -11.83 -10.58
N HIS A 11 2.51 -12.29 -11.48
CA HIS A 11 3.73 -11.58 -11.83
C HIS A 11 3.39 -10.21 -12.42
N ALA A 12 4.10 -9.19 -11.98
CA ALA A 12 3.96 -7.84 -12.47
C ALA A 12 5.29 -7.11 -12.47
N THR A 13 5.47 -6.27 -13.46
CA THR A 13 6.59 -5.35 -13.53
C THR A 13 6.22 -4.06 -12.81
N ILE A 14 6.99 -3.70 -11.80
CA ILE A 14 6.79 -2.45 -11.06
C ILE A 14 7.40 -1.30 -11.87
N PHE A 15 6.63 -0.25 -12.08
CA PHE A 15 7.07 0.94 -12.81
C PHE A 15 7.41 2.11 -11.92
N SER A 16 6.67 2.30 -10.84
CA SER A 16 6.93 3.40 -9.93
C SER A 16 6.61 3.02 -8.49
N ILE A 17 7.39 3.58 -7.59
CA ILE A 17 7.25 3.44 -6.14
C ILE A 17 7.37 4.83 -5.54
N ALA A 18 6.42 5.20 -4.66
CA ALA A 18 6.44 6.46 -3.94
C ALA A 18 6.11 6.25 -2.46
N ILE A 19 6.86 6.90 -1.58
CA ILE A 19 6.66 6.86 -0.12
C ILE A 19 5.95 8.13 0.29
N SER A 20 4.95 8.01 1.19
CA SER A 20 4.21 9.16 1.72
C SER A 20 5.12 10.08 2.55
N PRO A 21 4.76 11.37 2.72
CA PRO A 21 5.56 12.33 3.48
C PRO A 21 5.91 11.86 4.89
N SER A 22 5.00 11.21 5.59
CA SER A 22 5.25 10.64 6.92
C SER A 22 6.02 9.31 6.93
N SER A 23 6.31 8.75 5.74
CA SER A 23 6.92 7.43 5.57
C SER A 23 6.09 6.27 6.15
N ARG A 24 4.78 6.47 6.29
CA ARG A 24 3.87 5.44 6.80
C ARG A 24 3.25 4.58 5.70
N ARG A 25 3.21 5.11 4.47
CA ARG A 25 2.57 4.44 3.34
C ARG A 25 3.48 4.36 2.12
N LEU A 26 3.27 3.34 1.34
CA LEU A 26 3.94 3.11 0.07
C LEU A 26 2.89 2.96 -1.02
N ALA A 27 3.02 3.74 -2.09
CA ALA A 27 2.25 3.58 -3.32
C ALA A 27 3.10 2.90 -4.39
N VAL A 28 2.51 1.97 -5.12
CA VAL A 28 3.20 1.20 -6.17
C VAL A 28 2.32 1.08 -7.41
N THR A 29 2.88 1.35 -8.60
CA THR A 29 2.23 1.01 -9.88
C THR A 29 2.95 -0.11 -10.59
N SER A 30 2.22 -0.79 -11.46
CA SER A 30 2.72 -1.90 -12.26
C SER A 30 2.13 -1.92 -13.67
N ASP A 31 2.62 -2.85 -14.49
CA ASP A 31 2.13 -3.16 -15.84
C ASP A 31 0.65 -3.60 -15.91
N LYS A 32 -0.01 -3.71 -14.77
CA LYS A 32 -1.44 -4.07 -14.68
C LYS A 32 -2.37 -2.85 -14.57
N SER A 33 -1.85 -1.65 -14.79
CA SER A 33 -2.61 -0.38 -14.68
C SER A 33 -3.34 -0.24 -13.34
N THR A 34 -2.68 -0.65 -12.26
CA THR A 34 -3.18 -0.56 -10.89
C THR A 34 -2.21 0.18 -10.00
N ILE A 35 -2.77 0.99 -9.10
CA ILE A 35 -2.06 1.58 -7.96
C ILE A 35 -2.39 0.73 -6.74
N HIS A 36 -1.40 0.30 -6.00
CA HIS A 36 -1.56 -0.41 -4.74
C HIS A 36 -0.97 0.41 -3.60
N ILE A 37 -1.67 0.49 -2.48
CA ILE A 37 -1.20 1.20 -1.29
C ILE A 37 -0.96 0.18 -0.17
N PHE A 38 0.19 0.34 0.48
CA PHE A 38 0.63 -0.48 1.61
C PHE A 38 0.87 0.40 2.82
N ASP A 39 0.57 -0.11 3.99
CA ASP A 39 1.09 0.46 5.23
C ASP A 39 2.52 -0.03 5.46
N LEU A 40 3.40 0.88 5.82
CA LEU A 40 4.77 0.55 6.19
C LEU A 40 4.86 0.34 7.69
N PRO A 41 5.57 -0.72 8.14
CA PRO A 41 5.78 -0.91 9.57
C PRO A 41 6.52 0.30 10.14
N SER A 42 5.99 0.88 11.22
CA SER A 42 6.65 2.00 11.87
C SER A 42 8.00 1.54 12.45
N LEU A 43 9.08 2.14 11.96
CA LEU A 43 10.43 1.92 12.46
C LEU A 43 10.65 2.72 13.75
N SER A 44 9.83 2.48 14.77
CA SER A 44 10.11 3.07 16.08
C SER A 44 11.33 2.37 16.70
N PRO A 45 12.28 3.12 17.29
CA PRO A 45 13.48 2.53 17.91
C PRO A 45 13.19 1.46 18.97
N SER A 46 11.98 1.49 19.53
CA SER A 46 11.53 0.50 20.52
C SER A 46 11.24 -0.89 19.94
N SER A 47 11.06 -1.03 18.64
CA SER A 47 10.81 -2.33 18.02
C SER A 47 12.07 -3.18 17.83
N PHE A 48 13.27 -2.60 17.96
CA PHE A 48 14.53 -3.32 17.84
C PHE A 48 15.02 -3.96 19.14
N LEU A 49 14.41 -3.61 20.29
CA LEU A 49 14.86 -4.08 21.61
C LEU A 49 14.10 -5.29 22.14
N THR A 50 13.13 -5.84 21.40
CA THR A 50 12.32 -6.97 21.90
C THR A 50 12.68 -8.31 21.26
N THR A 51 13.94 -8.51 20.89
CA THR A 51 14.43 -9.83 20.44
C THR A 51 15.51 -10.38 21.35
N THR A 52 15.34 -10.26 22.66
CA THR A 52 16.12 -11.06 23.60
C THR A 52 15.25 -11.53 24.74
N VAL A 53 15.01 -12.84 24.74
CA VAL A 53 14.70 -13.75 25.86
C VAL A 53 13.63 -13.30 26.86
N SER A 54 12.52 -14.01 26.90
CA SER A 54 12.17 -14.71 28.16
C SER A 54 10.96 -15.61 27.95
N SER A 55 11.12 -16.84 28.28
CA SER A 55 10.08 -17.74 28.79
C SER A 55 9.36 -17.02 29.94
N ASP A 56 8.08 -17.03 29.92
CA ASP A 56 7.13 -17.39 30.95
C ASP A 56 5.84 -16.56 30.93
N ASN A 57 4.76 -17.30 30.96
CA ASN A 57 3.44 -17.09 31.54
C ASN A 57 2.93 -15.63 31.73
N GLY A 58 1.78 -15.33 31.13
CA GLY A 58 0.91 -14.33 31.69
C GLY A 58 0.27 -13.42 30.65
N SER A 59 -1.06 -13.48 30.63
CA SER A 59 -1.99 -12.55 30.04
C SER A 59 -1.44 -11.14 29.83
N SER A 60 -1.37 -10.68 28.59
CA SER A 60 -1.20 -9.27 28.34
C SER A 60 -2.11 -8.80 27.23
N ILE A 61 -2.95 -7.91 27.66
CA ILE A 61 -3.73 -6.97 26.90
C ILE A 61 -2.82 -6.22 25.95
N GLY A 62 -2.94 -6.47 24.64
CA GLY A 62 -2.21 -5.73 23.62
C GLY A 62 -2.83 -4.37 23.36
N PRO A 63 -2.03 -3.35 22.97
CA PRO A 63 -2.55 -2.04 22.67
C PRO A 63 -3.41 -2.06 21.41
N THR A 64 -4.58 -1.54 21.53
CA THR A 64 -5.53 -1.20 20.48
C THR A 64 -4.93 -0.18 19.51
N GLY A 65 -4.52 -0.66 18.35
CA GLY A 65 -4.25 0.17 17.18
C GLY A 65 -5.17 -0.31 16.07
N ALA A 66 -6.29 0.39 15.91
CA ALA A 66 -7.27 0.12 14.89
C ALA A 66 -6.74 0.60 13.55
N TYR A 67 -6.51 -0.32 12.61
CA TYR A 67 -6.64 -0.08 11.16
C TYR A 67 -6.67 -1.42 10.43
N GLY A 68 -7.77 -1.67 9.69
CA GLY A 68 -7.86 -2.56 8.56
C GLY A 68 -7.75 -4.08 8.77
N GLU A 69 -8.69 -4.78 8.23
CA GLU A 69 -8.99 -6.23 8.31
C GLU A 69 -7.89 -7.24 7.91
N ASN A 70 -6.63 -6.87 7.83
CA ASN A 70 -5.53 -7.84 7.67
C ASN A 70 -5.35 -8.75 8.91
N LYS A 71 -6.12 -8.49 9.99
CA LYS A 71 -6.08 -9.30 11.22
C LYS A 71 -6.70 -10.69 11.10
N LYS A 72 -7.58 -10.95 10.12
CA LYS A 72 -8.25 -12.26 10.02
C LYS A 72 -7.28 -13.41 9.69
N TRP A 73 -6.15 -13.09 9.09
CA TRP A 73 -5.17 -14.10 8.67
C TRP A 73 -3.85 -14.05 9.45
N GLY A 74 -3.69 -13.08 10.36
CA GLY A 74 -2.46 -12.91 11.16
C GLY A 74 -2.12 -14.11 12.06
N PHE A 75 -3.12 -14.94 12.41
CA PHE A 75 -2.87 -16.16 13.17
C PHE A 75 -2.17 -17.24 12.33
N LEU A 76 -2.32 -17.22 11.01
CA LEU A 76 -1.69 -18.18 10.10
C LEU A 76 -0.19 -17.96 10.00
N SER A 77 0.32 -16.76 10.25
CA SER A 77 1.75 -16.45 10.25
C SER A 77 2.53 -17.16 11.37
N LYS A 78 1.83 -17.63 12.40
CA LYS A 78 2.42 -18.34 13.56
C LYS A 78 2.47 -19.86 13.39
N ILE A 79 1.95 -20.40 12.28
CA ILE A 79 1.97 -21.84 12.01
C ILE A 79 3.26 -22.16 11.24
N PRO A 80 4.20 -22.93 11.83
CA PRO A 80 5.53 -23.13 11.25
C PRO A 80 5.56 -23.94 9.93
N LEU A 81 4.43 -24.47 9.51
CA LEU A 81 4.27 -25.24 8.27
C LEU A 81 3.69 -24.46 7.09
N LEU A 82 3.32 -23.16 7.30
CA LEU A 82 2.79 -22.35 6.21
C LEU A 82 3.92 -21.79 5.34
N PRO A 83 3.74 -21.79 4.01
CA PRO A 83 4.69 -21.15 3.11
C PRO A 83 4.89 -19.67 3.47
N LYS A 84 6.10 -19.13 3.22
CA LYS A 84 6.44 -17.72 3.44
C LYS A 84 5.45 -16.70 2.86
N TYR A 85 4.65 -17.15 1.89
CA TYR A 85 3.55 -16.43 1.28
C TYR A 85 2.56 -15.81 2.28
N PHE A 86 2.28 -16.51 3.41
CA PHE A 86 1.33 -16.03 4.42
C PHE A 86 1.93 -15.02 5.40
N SER A 87 3.24 -14.79 5.34
CA SER A 87 3.92 -13.77 6.15
C SER A 87 4.06 -12.41 5.43
N SER A 88 3.63 -12.34 4.18
CA SER A 88 3.70 -11.10 3.38
C SER A 88 2.56 -10.17 3.73
N GLU A 89 2.83 -8.87 3.73
CA GLU A 89 1.82 -7.83 3.87
C GLU A 89 1.21 -7.51 2.51
N TRP A 90 -0.10 -7.52 2.43
CA TRP A 90 -0.85 -7.20 1.22
C TRP A 90 -1.19 -5.72 1.17
N SER A 91 -1.38 -5.19 -0.03
CA SER A 91 -1.95 -3.86 -0.19
C SER A 91 -3.32 -3.81 0.48
N PHE A 92 -3.56 -2.78 1.29
CA PHE A 92 -4.84 -2.62 1.97
C PHE A 92 -5.91 -2.00 1.05
N THR A 93 -5.50 -1.27 0.01
CA THR A 93 -6.38 -0.73 -1.03
C THR A 93 -5.67 -0.64 -2.36
N HIS A 94 -6.45 -0.56 -3.44
CA HIS A 94 -5.95 -0.37 -4.79
C HIS A 94 -6.97 0.36 -5.65
N ALA A 95 -6.50 1.00 -6.73
CA ALA A 95 -7.33 1.60 -7.76
C ALA A 95 -6.78 1.29 -9.14
N THR A 96 -7.65 1.26 -10.14
CA THR A 96 -7.27 1.15 -11.55
C THR A 96 -7.15 2.53 -12.19
N PHE A 97 -6.23 2.67 -13.13
CA PHE A 97 -6.10 3.88 -13.94
C PHE A 97 -6.09 3.55 -15.44
N GLU A 98 -6.44 4.54 -16.25
CA GLU A 98 -6.43 4.40 -17.71
C GLU A 98 -5.03 4.73 -18.24
N GLY A 99 -4.47 3.82 -19.03
CA GLY A 99 -3.14 3.99 -19.65
C GLY A 99 -2.38 2.68 -19.72
N GLY A 100 -1.35 2.59 -20.52
CA GLY A 100 -0.58 1.37 -20.78
C GLY A 100 0.29 0.87 -19.60
N GLY A 101 -0.13 1.06 -18.38
CA GLY A 101 0.54 0.60 -17.16
C GLY A 101 1.74 1.44 -16.74
N ARG A 102 2.31 2.24 -17.64
CA ARG A 102 3.47 3.09 -17.34
C ARG A 102 3.04 4.41 -16.73
N GLY A 103 3.50 4.67 -15.51
CA GLY A 103 3.22 5.91 -14.83
C GLY A 103 4.21 6.18 -13.71
N CYS A 104 4.36 7.45 -13.37
CA CYS A 104 5.15 7.92 -12.25
C CYS A 104 4.22 8.37 -11.14
N LEU A 105 4.43 7.85 -9.93
CA LEU A 105 3.67 8.19 -8.73
C LEU A 105 4.36 9.27 -7.91
N GLY A 106 3.53 10.08 -7.27
CA GLY A 106 3.96 11.00 -6.22
C GLY A 106 2.87 11.19 -5.18
N TRP A 107 3.24 11.49 -3.95
CA TRP A 107 2.33 11.91 -2.89
C TRP A 107 2.31 13.43 -2.81
N THR A 108 1.14 14.03 -2.73
CA THR A 108 0.98 15.47 -2.45
C THR A 108 0.79 15.73 -0.96
N ASP A 109 0.16 14.80 -0.28
CA ASP A 109 -0.05 14.78 1.17
C ASP A 109 -0.20 13.31 1.66
N GLU A 110 -0.65 13.09 2.89
CA GLU A 110 -0.73 11.75 3.47
C GLU A 110 -1.83 10.87 2.85
N ASP A 111 -2.84 11.49 2.26
CA ASP A 111 -4.02 10.79 1.77
C ASP A 111 -4.21 10.94 0.26
N THR A 112 -3.33 11.69 -0.41
CA THR A 112 -3.46 12.01 -1.84
C THR A 112 -2.25 11.56 -2.65
N VAL A 113 -2.52 10.74 -3.66
CA VAL A 113 -1.53 10.26 -4.63
C VAL A 113 -1.84 10.84 -6.00
N VAL A 114 -0.80 11.30 -6.69
CA VAL A 114 -0.87 11.74 -8.08
C VAL A 114 -0.10 10.76 -8.95
N LEU A 115 -0.74 10.35 -10.04
CA LEU A 115 -0.14 9.54 -11.09
C LEU A 115 -0.01 10.38 -12.36
N ILE A 116 1.19 10.41 -12.93
CA ILE A 116 1.43 10.92 -14.28
C ILE A 116 1.65 9.71 -15.17
N SER A 117 0.78 9.51 -16.14
CA SER A 117 0.82 8.37 -17.06
C SER A 117 0.72 8.81 -18.51
N VAL A 118 1.14 7.94 -19.42
CA VAL A 118 0.94 8.12 -20.86
C VAL A 118 -0.21 7.22 -21.27
N GLY A 119 -1.29 7.82 -21.78
CA GLY A 119 -2.45 7.12 -22.29
C GLY A 119 -2.20 6.43 -23.62
N GLU A 120 -3.21 5.71 -24.14
CA GLU A 120 -3.14 4.96 -25.41
C GLU A 120 -2.89 5.88 -26.63
N GLU A 121 -3.27 7.14 -26.55
CA GLU A 121 -3.04 8.15 -27.60
C GLU A 121 -1.69 8.89 -27.47
N GLU A 122 -0.73 8.33 -26.72
CA GLU A 122 0.56 8.96 -26.40
C GLU A 122 0.45 10.33 -25.69
N GLN A 123 -0.74 10.68 -25.24
CA GLN A 123 -0.95 11.91 -24.49
C GLN A 123 -0.68 11.66 -22.99
N ALA A 124 0.22 12.45 -22.44
CA ALA A 124 0.46 12.43 -21.01
C ALA A 124 -0.75 13.03 -20.27
N LYS A 125 -1.18 12.34 -19.23
CA LYS A 125 -2.22 12.81 -18.31
C LYS A 125 -1.79 12.62 -16.87
N TRP A 126 -2.33 13.44 -15.99
CA TRP A 126 -2.21 13.22 -14.57
C TRP A 126 -3.58 12.91 -13.97
N GLU A 127 -3.58 12.03 -13.02
CA GLU A 127 -4.76 11.56 -12.31
C GLU A 127 -4.53 11.71 -10.80
N LYS A 128 -5.53 12.22 -10.10
CA LYS A 128 -5.50 12.40 -8.66
C LYS A 128 -6.34 11.32 -8.00
N PHE A 129 -5.74 10.65 -7.04
CA PHE A 129 -6.38 9.62 -6.22
C PHE A 129 -6.32 10.04 -4.76
N VAL A 130 -7.42 9.83 -4.04
CA VAL A 130 -7.56 10.19 -2.63
C VAL A 130 -7.97 8.97 -1.83
N LEU A 131 -7.33 8.78 -0.68
CA LEU A 131 -7.75 7.82 0.32
C LEU A 131 -8.94 8.39 1.09
N VAL A 132 -10.05 7.69 1.06
CA VAL A 132 -11.28 8.04 1.76
C VAL A 132 -11.70 6.92 2.69
N ASP A 133 -12.51 7.23 3.68
CA ASP A 133 -13.12 6.22 4.53
C ASP A 133 -14.01 5.31 3.69
N GLY A 134 -13.78 4.01 3.76
CA GLY A 134 -14.56 3.01 3.06
C GLY A 134 -15.92 2.74 3.70
N GLU A 135 -16.76 1.96 3.01
CA GLU A 135 -18.08 1.57 3.51
C GLU A 135 -18.00 0.77 4.83
N VAL A 136 -16.92 0.03 5.04
CA VAL A 136 -16.68 -0.70 6.28
C VAL A 136 -15.90 0.19 7.23
N GLN A 137 -16.41 0.37 8.43
CA GLN A 137 -15.78 1.19 9.46
C GLN A 137 -14.32 0.78 9.71
N GLY A 138 -13.41 1.72 9.52
CA GLY A 138 -11.97 1.52 9.71
C GLY A 138 -11.23 0.96 8.49
N THR A 139 -11.87 0.91 7.32
CA THR A 139 -11.19 0.66 6.05
C THR A 139 -10.95 1.96 5.29
N LEU A 140 -9.88 2.01 4.50
CA LEU A 140 -9.59 3.09 3.57
C LEU A 140 -9.68 2.57 2.15
N GLU A 141 -10.30 3.35 1.28
CA GLU A 141 -10.42 3.07 -0.13
C GLU A 141 -9.74 4.14 -0.98
N LEU A 142 -9.11 3.73 -2.07
CA LEU A 142 -8.45 4.64 -2.99
C LEU A 142 -9.40 5.01 -4.12
N HIS A 143 -9.86 6.25 -4.14
CA HIS A 143 -10.80 6.77 -5.13
C HIS A 143 -10.13 7.75 -6.08
N ARG A 144 -10.44 7.65 -7.38
CA ARG A 144 -10.03 8.64 -8.37
C ARG A 144 -10.90 9.88 -8.24
N GLU A 145 -10.31 10.98 -7.80
CA GLU A 145 -11.01 12.26 -7.67
C GLU A 145 -11.14 12.99 -9.01
N GLY A 146 -10.11 12.92 -9.86
CA GLY A 146 -10.11 13.61 -11.13
C GLY A 146 -8.88 13.30 -11.99
N TRP A 147 -8.91 13.82 -13.21
CA TRP A 147 -7.79 13.73 -14.14
C TRP A 147 -7.72 14.95 -15.05
N ARG A 148 -6.53 15.24 -15.60
CA ARG A 148 -6.31 16.26 -16.63
C ARG A 148 -5.25 15.78 -17.61
N ARG A 149 -5.35 16.24 -18.85
CA ARG A 149 -4.26 16.09 -19.82
C ARG A 149 -3.09 16.98 -19.39
N TYR A 150 -1.90 16.43 -19.46
CA TYR A 150 -0.68 17.19 -19.26
C TYR A 150 -0.36 17.86 -20.60
N LEU A 151 -0.34 19.18 -20.63
CA LEU A 151 -0.14 19.99 -21.85
C LEU A 151 -1.37 20.11 -22.77
N ASP A 152 -2.58 20.29 -22.25
CA ASP A 152 -3.61 20.95 -23.04
C ASP A 152 -3.14 22.39 -23.27
N SER A 153 -2.63 22.67 -24.48
CA SER A 153 -2.43 24.03 -24.94
C SER A 153 -3.81 24.68 -25.01
N GLU A 154 -4.02 25.75 -24.25
CA GLU A 154 -5.14 26.67 -24.41
C GLU A 154 -5.26 27.18 -25.84
#